data_360beee6aefc4d763b1d9ea037086180
#
_entry.id   360beee6aefc4d763b1d9ea037086180
#
_cell.length_a   1.000
_cell.length_b   1.000
_cell.length_c   1.000
_cell.angle_alpha   90.00
_cell.angle_beta   90.00
_cell.angle_gamma   90.00
#
_symmetry.space_group_name_H-M   'P 1'
#
loop_
_entity.id
_entity.type
_entity.pdbx_description
1 polymer ?
#
loop_
_entity_poly.entity_id
_entity_poly.type
_entity_poly.pdbx_seq_one_letter_code
_entity_poly.pdbx_strand_id
1 'polypeptide(L)'
;MIAKKIRRKDGNVVRIAVGYPPLESKKGVALLSQNRQFQYFNAATYIYPMVPAYAASNLQHHGYKVFWMDGIAEKKKYNDWIEELKKNKVDYLMVETKSPIVKTHWKQINDIKEKIPSIKLIWVGDHVSYLPNELFENSNIDYAIAGGDYDFMAVNLLNHIYIGEKLE
;
A
#
# COMPACT_ATOMS: atom_id res chain seq x y z
N MET A 1 18.53 2.68 -18.60
CA MET A 1 18.21 1.32 -19.11
C MET A 1 16.82 0.98 -18.56
N ILE A 2 15.83 0.63 -19.40
CA ILE A 2 14.49 0.23 -18.91
C ILE A 2 14.61 -1.21 -18.44
N ALA A 3 14.32 -1.47 -17.16
CA ALA A 3 14.38 -2.82 -16.60
C ALA A 3 13.43 -3.78 -17.32
N LYS A 4 13.81 -5.04 -17.43
CA LYS A 4 12.95 -6.09 -17.98
C LYS A 4 11.70 -6.21 -17.11
N LYS A 5 10.52 -6.20 -17.73
CA LYS A 5 9.24 -6.31 -17.01
C LYS A 5 9.13 -7.63 -16.24
N ILE A 6 8.80 -7.53 -14.96
CA ILE A 6 8.54 -8.69 -14.10
C ILE A 6 7.14 -9.24 -14.41
N ARG A 7 7.07 -10.55 -14.64
CA ARG A 7 5.85 -11.22 -15.09
C ARG A 7 5.45 -12.35 -14.13
N ARG A 8 4.14 -12.52 -14.00
CA ARG A 8 3.55 -13.69 -13.36
C ARG A 8 3.72 -14.94 -14.24
N LYS A 9 3.42 -16.10 -13.69
CA LYS A 9 3.46 -17.40 -14.43
C LYS A 9 2.56 -17.41 -15.66
N ASP A 10 1.47 -16.64 -15.66
CA ASP A 10 0.54 -16.49 -16.81
C ASP A 10 1.05 -15.52 -17.89
N GLY A 11 2.28 -15.00 -17.77
CA GLY A 11 2.90 -14.08 -18.70
C GLY A 11 2.51 -12.61 -18.53
N ASN A 12 1.53 -12.29 -17.71
CA ASN A 12 1.12 -10.90 -17.44
C ASN A 12 2.12 -10.17 -16.55
N VAL A 13 2.31 -8.86 -16.80
CA VAL A 13 3.16 -8.02 -15.94
C VAL A 13 2.55 -7.91 -14.55
N VAL A 14 3.36 -8.05 -13.51
CA VAL A 14 2.93 -7.83 -12.10
C VAL A 14 2.52 -6.39 -11.89
N ARG A 15 1.34 -6.18 -11.30
CA ARG A 15 0.69 -4.87 -11.13
C ARG A 15 0.56 -4.55 -9.65
N ILE A 16 1.09 -3.40 -9.25
CA ILE A 16 1.17 -2.99 -7.87
C ILE A 16 0.53 -1.63 -7.72
N ALA A 17 -0.40 -1.49 -6.79
CA ALA A 17 -0.88 -0.19 -6.34
C ALA A 17 -0.11 0.22 -5.08
N VAL A 18 0.32 1.47 -5.02
CA VAL A 18 0.93 2.10 -3.85
C VAL A 18 0.12 3.35 -3.52
N GLY A 19 -0.29 3.50 -2.28
CA GLY A 19 -1.05 4.69 -1.88
C GLY A 19 -1.87 4.48 -0.62
N TYR A 20 -2.97 5.22 -0.54
CA TYR A 20 -3.82 5.24 0.65
C TYR A 20 -5.28 5.00 0.28
N PRO A 21 -5.97 4.08 0.97
CA PRO A 21 -7.42 4.01 0.87
C PRO A 21 -8.05 5.31 1.41
N PRO A 22 -9.20 5.72 0.88
CA PRO A 22 -9.93 6.86 1.41
C PRO A 22 -10.22 6.69 2.90
N LEU A 23 -10.06 7.77 3.66
CA LEU A 23 -10.36 7.83 5.09
C LEU A 23 -11.45 8.87 5.31
N GLU A 24 -12.67 8.41 5.51
CA GLU A 24 -13.80 9.28 5.85
C GLU A 24 -13.86 9.51 7.37
N SER A 25 -13.94 10.77 7.78
CA SER A 25 -14.07 11.12 9.19
C SER A 25 -14.85 12.40 9.38
N LYS A 26 -15.71 12.42 10.42
CA LYS A 26 -16.37 13.65 10.89
C LYS A 26 -15.38 14.68 11.47
N LYS A 27 -14.14 14.26 11.75
CA LYS A 27 -13.06 15.13 12.28
C LYS A 27 -12.35 15.93 11.19
N GLY A 28 -12.73 15.76 9.91
CA GLY A 28 -12.11 16.45 8.78
C GLY A 28 -11.29 15.52 7.88
N VAL A 29 -10.38 16.10 7.12
CA VAL A 29 -9.52 15.40 6.17
C VAL A 29 -8.31 14.81 6.88
N ALA A 30 -8.08 13.52 6.68
CA ALA A 30 -6.92 12.85 7.24
C ALA A 30 -5.63 13.29 6.54
N LEU A 31 -4.63 13.65 7.31
CA LEU A 31 -3.25 13.74 6.84
C LEU A 31 -2.53 12.46 7.24
N LEU A 32 -2.26 11.61 6.28
CA LEU A 32 -1.54 10.36 6.44
C LEU A 32 -0.26 10.45 5.63
N SER A 33 0.63 11.27 6.04
CA SER A 33 1.93 11.34 5.39
C SER A 33 3.00 11.64 6.41
N GLN A 34 4.17 11.35 6.06
CA GLN A 34 5.48 11.68 6.61
C GLN A 34 5.59 12.19 8.05
N ASN A 35 6.75 12.02 8.60
CA ASN A 35 7.19 12.58 9.88
C ASN A 35 6.41 12.08 11.09
N ARG A 36 5.85 10.85 11.04
CA ARG A 36 5.24 10.17 12.20
C ARG A 36 4.03 10.91 12.79
N GLN A 37 3.46 11.88 12.05
CA GLN A 37 2.28 12.63 12.48
C GLN A 37 1.06 12.18 11.71
N PHE A 38 0.03 11.88 12.44
CA PHE A 38 -1.31 11.68 11.91
C PHE A 38 -2.23 12.73 12.53
N GLN A 39 -2.93 13.49 11.70
CA GLN A 39 -3.89 14.50 12.14
C GLN A 39 -5.09 14.55 11.20
N TYR A 40 -6.22 15.04 11.73
CA TYR A 40 -7.35 15.49 10.94
C TYR A 40 -7.36 17.01 10.86
N PHE A 41 -7.59 17.55 9.68
CA PHE A 41 -7.67 18.99 9.43
C PHE A 41 -9.05 19.37 8.97
N ASN A 42 -9.59 20.52 9.46
CA ASN A 42 -10.84 21.08 8.98
C ASN A 42 -10.77 21.53 7.51
N ALA A 43 -9.60 22.02 7.09
CA ALA A 43 -9.28 22.30 5.69
C ALA A 43 -8.36 21.22 5.16
N ALA A 44 -8.54 20.83 3.90
CA ALA A 44 -7.67 19.84 3.28
C ALA A 44 -6.22 20.36 3.23
N THR A 45 -5.35 19.68 3.96
CA THR A 45 -3.92 19.94 3.96
C THR A 45 -3.24 18.67 3.48
N TYR A 46 -2.48 18.76 2.40
CA TYR A 46 -1.79 17.61 1.84
C TYR A 46 -0.29 17.82 1.93
N ILE A 47 0.40 16.80 2.43
CA ILE A 47 1.86 16.70 2.37
C ILE A 47 2.18 15.52 1.47
N TYR A 48 3.03 15.71 0.50
CA TYR A 48 3.39 14.66 -0.45
C TYR A 48 4.07 13.48 0.28
N PRO A 49 3.57 12.26 0.16
CA PRO A 49 4.09 11.10 0.89
C PRO A 49 5.34 10.56 0.19
N MET A 50 6.50 11.12 0.51
CA MET A 50 7.76 10.88 -0.21
C MET A 50 8.21 9.43 -0.17
N VAL A 51 8.21 8.78 1.00
CA VAL A 51 8.70 7.39 1.11
C VAL A 51 7.82 6.41 0.33
N PRO A 52 6.47 6.45 0.42
CA PRO A 52 5.62 5.67 -0.48
C PRO A 52 5.83 5.99 -1.97
N ALA A 53 6.10 7.26 -2.31
CA ALA A 53 6.40 7.64 -3.69
C ALA A 53 7.75 7.09 -4.16
N TYR A 54 8.77 7.07 -3.30
CA TYR A 54 10.03 6.39 -3.60
C TYR A 54 9.81 4.89 -3.79
N ALA A 55 9.01 4.24 -2.95
CA ALA A 55 8.67 2.84 -3.12
C ALA A 55 8.00 2.59 -4.48
N ALA A 56 7.03 3.42 -4.87
CA ALA A 56 6.37 3.34 -6.17
C ALA A 56 7.37 3.49 -7.34
N SER A 57 8.26 4.50 -7.26
CA SER A 57 9.30 4.75 -8.27
C SER A 57 10.31 3.60 -8.35
N ASN A 58 10.75 3.09 -7.20
CA ASN A 58 11.70 1.99 -7.11
C ASN A 58 11.13 0.69 -7.69
N LEU A 59 9.90 0.35 -7.35
CA LEU A 59 9.18 -0.79 -7.93
C LEU A 59 9.05 -0.64 -9.46
N GLN A 60 8.70 0.56 -9.95
CA GLN A 60 8.62 0.82 -11.38
C GLN A 60 9.97 0.66 -12.07
N HIS A 61 11.05 1.14 -11.46
CA HIS A 61 12.42 0.98 -11.94
C HIS A 61 12.82 -0.50 -12.08
N HIS A 62 12.36 -1.35 -11.17
CA HIS A 62 12.61 -2.80 -11.17
C HIS A 62 11.65 -3.60 -12.09
N GLY A 63 10.87 -2.95 -12.92
CA GLY A 63 10.09 -3.61 -13.98
C GLY A 63 8.66 -4.01 -13.62
N TYR A 64 8.18 -3.61 -12.46
CA TYR A 64 6.77 -3.74 -12.07
C TYR A 64 5.90 -2.69 -12.75
N LYS A 65 4.61 -2.99 -12.95
CA LYS A 65 3.64 -1.98 -13.38
C LYS A 65 2.99 -1.36 -12.15
N VAL A 66 3.33 -0.10 -11.87
CA VAL A 66 2.91 0.60 -10.66
C VAL A 66 1.77 1.57 -10.95
N PHE A 67 0.82 1.65 -10.01
CA PHE A 67 -0.28 2.61 -9.95
C PHE A 67 -0.18 3.38 -8.64
N TRP A 68 -0.14 4.71 -8.73
CA TRP A 68 -0.28 5.57 -7.57
C TRP A 68 -1.77 5.77 -7.28
N MET A 69 -2.22 5.46 -6.06
CA MET A 69 -3.64 5.44 -5.71
C MET A 69 -3.89 6.10 -4.35
N ASP A 70 -3.72 7.42 -4.28
CA ASP A 70 -3.95 8.19 -3.07
C ASP A 70 -5.42 8.63 -2.99
N GLY A 71 -6.27 7.76 -2.43
CA GLY A 71 -7.69 8.04 -2.27
C GLY A 71 -8.01 9.20 -1.32
N ILE A 72 -7.07 9.59 -0.44
CA ILE A 72 -7.22 10.74 0.45
C ILE A 72 -7.02 12.03 -0.33
N ALA A 73 -5.89 12.19 -1.01
CA ALA A 73 -5.56 13.39 -1.77
C ALA A 73 -6.52 13.60 -2.95
N GLU A 74 -6.92 12.51 -3.61
CA GLU A 74 -7.86 12.53 -4.73
C GLU A 74 -9.34 12.67 -4.28
N LYS A 75 -9.61 12.70 -2.97
CA LYS A 75 -10.97 12.80 -2.38
C LYS A 75 -11.93 11.74 -2.94
N LYS A 76 -11.42 10.55 -3.20
CA LYS A 76 -12.22 9.46 -3.74
C LYS A 76 -13.19 8.91 -2.70
N LYS A 77 -14.35 8.45 -3.15
CA LYS A 77 -15.20 7.58 -2.34
C LYS A 77 -14.57 6.19 -2.29
N TYR A 78 -14.73 5.51 -1.16
CA TYR A 78 -14.11 4.20 -0.94
C TYR A 78 -14.47 3.17 -2.02
N ASN A 79 -15.74 3.11 -2.40
CA ASN A 79 -16.19 2.16 -3.43
C ASN A 79 -15.59 2.46 -4.81
N ASP A 80 -15.47 3.75 -5.19
CA ASP A 80 -14.85 4.14 -6.47
C ASP A 80 -13.36 3.77 -6.50
N TRP A 81 -12.69 3.91 -5.36
CA TRP A 81 -11.30 3.51 -5.19
C TRP A 81 -11.12 1.98 -5.31
N ILE A 82 -12.04 1.19 -4.74
CA ILE A 82 -12.08 -0.28 -4.90
C ILE A 82 -12.29 -0.67 -6.37
N GLU A 83 -13.22 -0.02 -7.06
CA GLU A 83 -13.48 -0.31 -8.48
C GLU A 83 -12.26 0.03 -9.36
N GLU A 84 -11.48 1.03 -8.98
CA GLU A 84 -10.23 1.35 -9.67
C GLU A 84 -9.16 0.26 -9.47
N LEU A 85 -9.04 -0.31 -8.25
CA LEU A 85 -8.18 -1.49 -8.02
C LEU A 85 -8.56 -2.65 -8.94
N LYS A 86 -9.86 -2.96 -9.03
CA LYS A 86 -10.40 -4.01 -9.91
C LYS A 86 -10.13 -3.72 -11.39
N LYS A 87 -10.44 -2.51 -11.86
CA LYS A 87 -10.22 -2.07 -13.24
C LYS A 87 -8.76 -2.20 -13.65
N ASN A 88 -7.86 -1.81 -12.77
CA ASN A 88 -6.43 -1.90 -12.99
C ASN A 88 -5.88 -3.32 -12.82
N LYS A 89 -6.72 -4.29 -12.39
CA LYS A 89 -6.35 -5.69 -12.12
C LYS A 89 -5.08 -5.75 -11.24
N VAL A 90 -5.11 -5.03 -10.12
CA VAL A 90 -3.99 -4.93 -9.20
C VAL A 90 -3.72 -6.27 -8.54
N ASP A 91 -2.47 -6.73 -8.57
CA ASP A 91 -2.03 -7.97 -7.93
C ASP A 91 -1.64 -7.72 -6.47
N TYR A 92 -1.00 -6.58 -6.21
CA TYR A 92 -0.53 -6.17 -4.87
C TYR A 92 -0.98 -4.75 -4.56
N LEU A 93 -1.46 -4.55 -3.35
CA LEU A 93 -1.73 -3.22 -2.80
C LEU A 93 -0.80 -2.99 -1.61
N MET A 94 0.04 -1.94 -1.69
CA MET A 94 0.92 -1.52 -0.62
C MET A 94 0.39 -0.24 0.02
N VAL A 95 0.21 -0.27 1.35
CA VAL A 95 -0.35 0.84 2.14
C VAL A 95 0.51 1.11 3.37
N GLU A 96 0.84 2.38 3.60
CA GLU A 96 1.41 2.80 4.87
C GLU A 96 0.29 3.00 5.91
N THR A 97 0.49 2.50 7.14
CA THR A 97 -0.45 2.70 8.25
C THR A 97 0.22 3.40 9.43
N LYS A 98 -0.62 4.02 10.26
CA LYS A 98 -0.24 4.70 11.51
C LYS A 98 -1.14 4.21 12.65
N SER A 99 -0.60 4.17 13.87
CA SER A 99 -1.34 3.68 15.04
C SER A 99 -2.73 4.30 15.23
N PRO A 100 -2.95 5.61 15.03
CA PRO A 100 -4.28 6.20 15.24
C PRO A 100 -5.38 5.70 14.29
N ILE A 101 -5.01 5.12 13.14
CA ILE A 101 -5.96 4.64 12.11
C ILE A 101 -5.88 3.15 11.85
N VAL A 102 -4.98 2.43 12.51
CA VAL A 102 -4.75 1.01 12.23
C VAL A 102 -6.02 0.17 12.33
N LYS A 103 -6.89 0.43 13.31
CA LYS A 103 -8.18 -0.27 13.47
C LYS A 103 -9.14 -0.03 12.29
N THR A 104 -9.07 1.15 11.64
CA THR A 104 -9.81 1.42 10.41
C THR A 104 -9.22 0.62 9.26
N HIS A 105 -7.89 0.57 9.18
CA HIS A 105 -7.20 -0.21 8.15
C HIS A 105 -7.46 -1.71 8.28
N TRP A 106 -7.55 -2.30 9.49
CA TRP A 106 -7.93 -3.70 9.65
C TRP A 106 -9.27 -4.01 8.99
N LYS A 107 -10.28 -3.13 9.20
CA LYS A 107 -11.60 -3.29 8.56
C LYS A 107 -11.50 -3.17 7.03
N GLN A 108 -10.72 -2.20 6.55
CA GLN A 108 -10.50 -2.01 5.11
C GLN A 108 -9.75 -3.18 4.48
N ILE A 109 -8.73 -3.75 5.16
CA ILE A 109 -8.03 -4.96 4.72
C ILE A 109 -9.02 -6.09 4.50
N ASN A 110 -9.88 -6.37 5.48
CA ASN A 110 -10.84 -7.46 5.41
C ASN A 110 -11.87 -7.22 4.29
N ASP A 111 -12.39 -6.00 4.16
CA ASP A 111 -13.33 -5.62 3.09
C ASP A 111 -12.69 -5.69 1.69
N ILE A 112 -11.43 -5.25 1.54
CA ILE A 112 -10.69 -5.38 0.28
C ILE A 112 -10.52 -6.86 -0.10
N LYS A 113 -10.15 -7.71 0.85
CA LYS A 113 -9.99 -9.15 0.62
C LYS A 113 -11.30 -9.83 0.25
N GLU A 114 -12.41 -9.40 0.83
CA GLU A 114 -13.75 -9.88 0.47
C GLU A 114 -14.12 -9.47 -0.96
N LYS A 115 -13.89 -8.21 -1.32
CA LYS A 115 -14.26 -7.65 -2.64
C LYS A 115 -13.30 -8.04 -3.77
N ILE A 116 -12.04 -8.33 -3.45
CA ILE A 116 -10.97 -8.71 -4.39
C ILE A 116 -10.14 -9.85 -3.78
N PRO A 117 -10.65 -11.10 -3.74
CA PRO A 117 -9.98 -12.21 -3.05
C PRO A 117 -8.56 -12.53 -3.56
N SER A 118 -8.28 -12.19 -4.81
CA SER A 118 -6.97 -12.45 -5.45
C SER A 118 -5.90 -11.44 -5.09
N ILE A 119 -6.25 -10.25 -4.58
CA ILE A 119 -5.29 -9.20 -4.26
C ILE A 119 -4.41 -9.60 -3.07
N LYS A 120 -3.13 -9.28 -3.15
CA LYS A 120 -2.19 -9.42 -2.05
C LYS A 120 -1.95 -8.08 -1.38
N LEU A 121 -2.00 -8.04 -0.06
CA LEU A 121 -1.95 -6.83 0.73
C LEU A 121 -0.63 -6.74 1.49
N ILE A 122 0.10 -5.64 1.27
CA ILE A 122 1.37 -5.33 1.92
C ILE A 122 1.16 -4.08 2.79
N TRP A 123 1.30 -4.20 4.10
CA TRP A 123 1.22 -3.05 4.99
C TRP A 123 2.59 -2.69 5.54
N VAL A 124 2.85 -1.39 5.62
CA VAL A 124 4.13 -0.80 6.03
C VAL A 124 3.89 0.35 7.00
N GLY A 125 4.96 0.90 7.56
CA GLY A 125 4.93 2.10 8.39
C GLY A 125 5.18 1.85 9.86
N ASP A 126 5.07 2.92 10.66
CA ASP A 126 5.51 2.91 12.07
C ASP A 126 4.78 1.87 12.93
N HIS A 127 3.45 1.75 12.75
CA HIS A 127 2.68 0.77 13.53
C HIS A 127 3.09 -0.66 13.21
N VAL A 128 3.30 -0.97 11.92
CA VAL A 128 3.76 -2.29 11.45
C VAL A 128 5.13 -2.62 12.00
N SER A 129 6.03 -1.63 12.05
CA SER A 129 7.38 -1.81 12.58
C SER A 129 7.40 -2.11 14.07
N TYR A 130 6.46 -1.54 14.82
CA TYR A 130 6.39 -1.68 16.28
C TYR A 130 5.59 -2.90 16.73
N LEU A 131 4.46 -3.18 16.05
CA LEU A 131 3.47 -4.20 16.42
C LEU A 131 3.05 -5.03 15.20
N PRO A 132 3.98 -5.70 14.50
CA PRO A 132 3.68 -6.40 13.25
C PRO A 132 2.64 -7.51 13.43
N ASN A 133 2.62 -8.17 14.59
CA ASN A 133 1.70 -9.29 14.87
C ASN A 133 0.25 -8.82 14.98
N GLU A 134 -0.01 -7.60 15.46
CA GLU A 134 -1.39 -7.08 15.57
C GLU A 134 -2.14 -7.06 14.23
N LEU A 135 -1.43 -6.81 13.12
CA LEU A 135 -2.06 -6.83 11.81
C LEU A 135 -2.53 -8.23 11.41
N PHE A 136 -1.70 -9.25 11.63
CA PHE A 136 -2.03 -10.64 11.32
C PHE A 136 -3.13 -11.20 12.25
N GLU A 137 -3.16 -10.76 13.50
CA GLU A 137 -4.16 -11.17 14.49
C GLU A 137 -5.54 -10.55 14.20
N ASN A 138 -5.60 -9.35 13.63
CA ASN A 138 -6.84 -8.57 13.48
C ASN A 138 -7.30 -8.42 12.02
N SER A 139 -6.54 -8.91 11.05
CA SER A 139 -6.87 -8.74 9.64
C SER A 139 -6.28 -9.84 8.74
N ASN A 140 -6.86 -10.00 7.54
CA ASN A 140 -6.44 -10.97 6.53
C ASN A 140 -5.33 -10.42 5.63
N ILE A 141 -4.32 -9.79 6.22
CA ILE A 141 -3.17 -9.27 5.49
C ILE A 141 -2.26 -10.40 4.99
N ASP A 142 -1.58 -10.19 3.86
CA ASP A 142 -0.63 -11.18 3.31
C ASP A 142 0.82 -10.89 3.75
N TYR A 143 1.22 -9.62 3.80
CA TYR A 143 2.60 -9.22 4.10
C TYR A 143 2.63 -7.97 4.97
N ALA A 144 3.54 -7.96 5.94
CA ALA A 144 3.90 -6.81 6.75
C ALA A 144 5.40 -6.55 6.60
N ILE A 145 5.78 -5.33 6.22
CA ILE A 145 7.18 -4.92 6.13
C ILE A 145 7.47 -3.99 7.29
N ALA A 146 8.29 -4.44 8.23
CA ALA A 146 8.74 -3.67 9.37
C ALA A 146 10.05 -2.94 9.04
N GLY A 147 10.25 -1.76 9.61
CA GLY A 147 11.43 -0.93 9.39
C GLY A 147 11.17 0.31 8.53
N GLY A 148 12.20 1.18 8.43
CA GLY A 148 12.08 2.48 7.76
C GLY A 148 12.26 2.44 6.25
N ASP A 149 13.01 1.46 5.75
CA ASP A 149 13.42 1.39 4.33
C ASP A 149 12.51 0.49 3.50
N TYR A 150 11.20 0.56 3.78
CA TYR A 150 10.21 -0.30 3.12
C TYR A 150 10.11 -0.09 1.60
N ASP A 151 10.65 1.00 1.07
CA ASP A 151 10.78 1.27 -0.37
C ASP A 151 11.74 0.29 -1.07
N PHE A 152 12.85 -0.10 -0.40
CA PHE A 152 13.76 -1.16 -0.84
C PHE A 152 13.20 -2.55 -0.50
N MET A 153 12.69 -2.71 0.70
CA MET A 153 12.19 -4.00 1.17
C MET A 153 11.00 -4.51 0.36
N ALA A 154 10.14 -3.62 -0.16
CA ALA A 154 9.06 -4.01 -1.06
C ALA A 154 9.59 -4.59 -2.38
N VAL A 155 10.67 -4.04 -2.93
CA VAL A 155 11.35 -4.60 -4.11
C VAL A 155 11.95 -5.95 -3.77
N ASN A 156 12.68 -6.08 -2.66
CA ASN A 156 13.30 -7.34 -2.22
C ASN A 156 12.25 -8.45 -2.05
N LEU A 157 11.14 -8.15 -1.37
CA LEU A 157 10.03 -9.10 -1.19
C LEU A 157 9.49 -9.60 -2.54
N LEU A 158 9.19 -8.69 -3.45
CA LEU A 158 8.59 -9.04 -4.72
C LEU A 158 9.58 -9.71 -5.68
N ASN A 159 10.84 -9.30 -5.67
CA ASN A 159 11.90 -9.98 -6.41
C ASN A 159 12.12 -11.42 -5.89
N HIS A 160 12.09 -11.61 -4.57
CA HIS A 160 12.12 -12.96 -3.99
C HIS A 160 10.97 -13.82 -4.54
N ILE A 161 9.75 -13.30 -4.56
CA ILE A 161 8.56 -14.03 -5.01
C ILE A 161 8.61 -14.38 -6.50
N TYR A 162 9.07 -13.45 -7.35
CA TYR A 162 8.93 -13.56 -8.80
C TYR A 162 10.20 -13.98 -9.55
N ILE A 163 11.37 -13.68 -9.02
CA ILE A 163 12.65 -13.99 -9.67
C ILE A 163 13.61 -14.77 -8.80
N GLY A 164 13.18 -15.13 -7.57
CA GLY A 164 13.94 -16.02 -6.68
C GLY A 164 15.19 -15.37 -6.06
N GLU A 165 15.26 -14.05 -6.01
CA GLU A 165 16.31 -13.35 -5.28
C GLU A 165 16.25 -13.70 -3.79
N LYS A 166 17.42 -13.78 -3.13
CA LYS A 166 17.48 -14.04 -1.69
C LYS A 166 16.88 -12.83 -0.96
N LEU A 167 16.04 -13.09 0.05
CA LEU A 167 15.61 -12.03 0.99
C LEU A 167 16.83 -11.61 1.82
N GLU A 168 17.12 -10.31 1.80
CA GLU A 168 18.14 -9.66 2.62
C GLU A 168 17.52 -8.96 3.82
#